data_4a511ea5b75d79d9cab15dbb514977fd
#
_entry.id   4a511ea5b75d79d9cab15dbb514977fd
#
_cell.length_a   1.000
_cell.length_b   1.000
_cell.length_c   1.000
_cell.angle_alpha   90.00
_cell.angle_beta   90.00
_cell.angle_gamma   90.00
#
_symmetry.space_group_name_H-M   'P 1'
#
loop_
_entity.id
_entity.type
_entity.pdbx_description
1 polymer ?
#
loop_
_entity_poly.entity_id
_entity_poly.type
_entity_poly.pdbx_seq_one_letter_code
_entity_poly.pdbx_strand_id
1 'polypeptide(L)'
;MEANPPFNPFFMFATGIDSSAPMIAGVRHDQMELVGHYERWDSDVDLVKELGTRYLRFGPPVHRAYHGHGRYDWDHADAVLGRMRDYNIIPIADLCRLGVPDWIGNFQNPEMPRLFAAYARAFAERYPWVQLYSPVSTIFVTAFTSAKMALVNEALSDDRSFVTALKHLCAACVMAMMEILEVRPDAIFIQSERAAYFHADSPEAIGEAETLNAMRFLALDLIYGHRVESGMYEYLLDNGMTRAEYCWFMETRLSRHCILGTDYYPANERRVDAQGNRKPAGETLGYDDIVSQYHQRYRLPVMHTETSVPQGISGEASVNWLWKEWANALRVRNNGVPLVGFTWFPLIDQVGWDEAGRLKPENVPDRINPVGLYDLQRKRRPVGDAYRQLIRDWRHLLPAQSVCLLLPIVLPSEYDEPMAQRRREIIHRYYARRPEDMPTNPFGG
;
A
#
# COMPACT_ATOMS: atom_id res chain seq x y z
N MET A 1 -25.60 32.66 3.49
CA MET A 1 -24.51 31.64 3.72
C MET A 1 -25.19 30.30 3.66
N GLU A 2 -25.11 29.65 2.50
CA GLU A 2 -25.56 28.27 2.35
C GLU A 2 -24.61 27.41 3.21
N ALA A 3 -25.16 26.69 4.17
CA ALA A 3 -24.42 25.72 4.95
C ALA A 3 -23.82 24.71 3.96
N ASN A 4 -22.50 24.58 3.94
CA ASN A 4 -21.86 23.49 3.20
C ASN A 4 -22.55 22.18 3.65
N PRO A 5 -23.02 21.37 2.71
CA PRO A 5 -23.63 20.08 3.07
C PRO A 5 -22.62 19.29 3.91
N PRO A 6 -23.08 18.55 4.91
CA PRO A 6 -22.19 17.75 5.74
C PRO A 6 -21.29 16.90 4.83
N PHE A 7 -20.00 16.89 5.13
CA PHE A 7 -18.97 16.20 4.36
C PHE A 7 -19.40 14.73 4.14
N ASN A 8 -19.81 14.44 2.92
CA ASN A 8 -20.06 13.09 2.47
C ASN A 8 -18.72 12.60 1.92
N PRO A 9 -18.07 11.58 2.51
CA PRO A 9 -16.83 11.05 1.97
C PRO A 9 -17.09 10.58 0.54
N PHE A 10 -16.64 11.37 -0.42
CA PHE A 10 -16.71 11.01 -1.84
C PHE A 10 -15.83 9.78 -2.07
N PHE A 11 -16.21 8.98 -3.06
CA PHE A 11 -15.37 7.90 -3.53
C PHE A 11 -13.94 8.40 -3.77
N MET A 12 -12.95 7.68 -3.23
CA MET A 12 -11.54 8.10 -3.22
C MET A 12 -10.88 7.82 -4.58
N PHE A 13 -11.03 8.73 -5.54
CA PHE A 13 -10.16 8.71 -6.70
C PHE A 13 -8.77 9.20 -6.29
N ALA A 14 -7.75 8.37 -6.47
CA ALA A 14 -6.40 8.66 -6.03
C ALA A 14 -5.36 8.43 -7.14
N THR A 15 -4.21 9.01 -6.98
CA THR A 15 -2.97 8.64 -7.66
C THR A 15 -1.84 8.59 -6.65
N GLY A 16 -0.61 8.27 -7.07
CA GLY A 16 0.49 8.19 -6.12
C GLY A 16 1.84 8.52 -6.73
N ILE A 17 2.75 8.97 -5.87
CA ILE A 17 4.17 9.11 -6.16
C ILE A 17 4.86 7.84 -5.65
N ASP A 18 5.59 7.17 -6.53
CA ASP A 18 6.29 5.93 -6.17
C ASP A 18 7.51 6.25 -5.31
N SER A 19 7.43 5.91 -4.01
CA SER A 19 8.49 6.10 -3.02
C SER A 19 9.34 4.85 -2.81
N SER A 20 9.27 3.88 -3.71
CA SER A 20 10.05 2.64 -3.59
C SER A 20 11.56 2.93 -3.65
N ALA A 21 12.30 2.32 -2.73
CA ALA A 21 13.74 2.51 -2.63
C ALA A 21 14.47 1.21 -2.22
N PRO A 22 14.35 0.12 -2.99
CA PRO A 22 15.04 -1.14 -2.69
C PRO A 22 16.55 -1.03 -2.92
N MET A 23 17.30 -1.92 -2.25
CA MET A 23 18.69 -2.20 -2.60
C MET A 23 18.73 -3.25 -3.71
N ILE A 24 19.40 -2.97 -4.83
CA ILE A 24 19.60 -3.91 -5.93
C ILE A 24 21.08 -4.03 -6.20
N ALA A 25 21.63 -5.23 -6.10
CA ALA A 25 23.07 -5.48 -6.25
C ALA A 25 23.94 -4.51 -5.43
N GLY A 26 23.50 -4.15 -4.23
CA GLY A 26 24.22 -3.25 -3.32
C GLY A 26 24.06 -1.76 -3.60
N VAL A 27 23.21 -1.38 -4.56
CA VAL A 27 22.92 0.02 -4.91
C VAL A 27 21.45 0.35 -4.57
N ARG A 28 21.22 1.51 -3.94
CA ARG A 28 19.87 2.00 -3.66
C ARG A 28 19.22 2.54 -4.93
N HIS A 29 18.03 2.06 -5.23
CA HIS A 29 17.22 2.51 -6.35
C HIS A 29 16.04 3.35 -5.84
N ASP A 30 16.31 4.63 -5.59
CA ASP A 30 15.30 5.60 -5.14
C ASP A 30 14.46 6.07 -6.33
N GLN A 31 13.21 5.63 -6.39
CA GLN A 31 12.32 5.93 -7.52
C GLN A 31 12.01 7.43 -7.62
N MET A 32 11.90 8.13 -6.48
CA MET A 32 11.68 9.59 -6.49
C MET A 32 12.88 10.35 -7.09
N GLU A 33 14.10 9.91 -6.82
CA GLU A 33 15.30 10.48 -7.44
C GLU A 33 15.35 10.19 -8.94
N LEU A 34 15.13 8.93 -9.33
CA LEU A 34 15.17 8.50 -10.73
C LEU A 34 14.17 9.23 -11.61
N VAL A 35 13.01 9.61 -11.09
CA VAL A 35 12.00 10.37 -11.85
C VAL A 35 12.13 11.89 -11.66
N GLY A 36 13.10 12.36 -10.88
CA GLY A 36 13.35 13.78 -10.63
C GLY A 36 12.27 14.44 -9.76
N HIS A 37 11.66 13.70 -8.83
CA HIS A 37 10.62 14.23 -7.95
C HIS A 37 11.18 15.22 -6.94
N TYR A 38 12.39 15.01 -6.42
CA TYR A 38 12.96 15.91 -5.42
C TYR A 38 13.15 17.35 -5.93
N GLU A 39 13.47 17.51 -7.20
CA GLU A 39 13.65 18.83 -7.82
C GLU A 39 12.33 19.44 -8.33
N ARG A 40 11.28 18.61 -8.52
CA ARG A 40 10.03 19.01 -9.17
C ARG A 40 8.80 18.72 -8.31
N TRP A 41 8.99 18.50 -7.03
CA TRP A 41 7.92 18.09 -6.10
C TRP A 41 6.72 19.06 -6.11
N ASP A 42 6.99 20.34 -6.25
CA ASP A 42 5.96 21.40 -6.29
C ASP A 42 5.08 21.27 -7.53
N SER A 43 5.71 21.11 -8.70
CA SER A 43 4.99 20.89 -9.96
C SER A 43 4.25 19.54 -9.94
N ASP A 44 4.82 18.49 -9.32
CA ASP A 44 4.15 17.18 -9.22
C ASP A 44 2.87 17.25 -8.36
N VAL A 45 2.86 18.05 -7.29
CA VAL A 45 1.64 18.31 -6.50
C VAL A 45 0.63 19.14 -7.30
N ASP A 46 1.09 20.10 -8.12
CA ASP A 46 0.21 20.88 -9.01
C ASP A 46 -0.48 19.98 -10.04
N LEU A 47 0.19 18.94 -10.57
CA LEU A 47 -0.44 17.95 -11.47
C LEU A 47 -1.59 17.19 -10.80
N VAL A 48 -1.49 16.87 -9.52
CA VAL A 48 -2.57 16.21 -8.77
C VAL A 48 -3.81 17.11 -8.71
N LYS A 49 -3.59 18.40 -8.43
CA LYS A 49 -4.68 19.39 -8.45
C LYS A 49 -5.29 19.54 -9.85
N GLU A 50 -4.47 19.52 -10.89
CA GLU A 50 -4.91 19.59 -12.28
C GLU A 50 -5.78 18.41 -12.70
N LEU A 51 -5.47 17.18 -12.22
CA LEU A 51 -6.29 15.99 -12.42
C LEU A 51 -7.66 16.09 -11.75
N GLY A 52 -7.80 16.93 -10.74
CA GLY A 52 -9.04 17.08 -9.97
C GLY A 52 -9.26 16.03 -8.91
N THR A 53 -8.25 15.20 -8.59
CA THR A 53 -8.27 14.30 -7.45
C THR A 53 -7.97 15.05 -6.15
N ARG A 54 -8.52 14.53 -5.03
CA ARG A 54 -8.23 15.03 -3.68
C ARG A 54 -7.35 14.09 -2.88
N TYR A 55 -6.97 12.96 -3.42
CA TYR A 55 -6.20 11.94 -2.71
C TYR A 55 -4.89 11.70 -3.43
N LEU A 56 -3.80 11.83 -2.70
CA LEU A 56 -2.46 11.52 -3.18
C LEU A 56 -1.79 10.52 -2.23
N ARG A 57 -1.42 9.36 -2.76
CA ARG A 57 -0.55 8.45 -2.05
C ARG A 57 0.86 8.98 -2.12
N PHE A 58 1.40 9.39 -0.98
CA PHE A 58 2.72 9.96 -0.81
C PHE A 58 3.26 9.63 0.57
N GLY A 59 4.53 9.25 0.64
CA GLY A 59 5.25 9.09 1.90
C GLY A 59 6.64 9.69 1.79
N PRO A 60 7.16 10.28 2.88
CA PRO A 60 8.56 10.68 2.87
C PRO A 60 9.41 9.44 2.68
N PRO A 61 10.44 9.52 1.82
CA PRO A 61 11.33 8.39 1.58
C PRO A 61 12.07 8.05 2.88
N VAL A 62 11.68 6.94 3.52
CA VAL A 62 12.15 6.59 4.87
C VAL A 62 13.66 6.54 4.99
N HIS A 63 14.36 6.12 3.94
CA HIS A 63 15.83 6.07 3.91
C HIS A 63 16.49 7.45 3.93
N ARG A 64 15.82 8.51 3.47
CA ARG A 64 16.27 9.89 3.53
C ARG A 64 15.73 10.63 4.76
N ALA A 65 14.56 10.24 5.24
CA ALA A 65 13.93 10.91 6.37
C ALA A 65 14.37 10.40 7.73
N TYR A 66 14.87 9.16 7.84
CA TYR A 66 15.18 8.52 9.12
C TYR A 66 16.67 8.12 9.23
N HIS A 67 17.46 8.96 9.90
CA HIS A 67 18.94 8.86 9.98
C HIS A 67 19.48 8.17 11.23
N GLY A 68 18.61 7.70 12.13
CA GLY A 68 19.00 7.03 13.37
C GLY A 68 17.98 7.31 14.48
N HIS A 69 18.15 6.68 15.64
CA HIS A 69 17.25 6.84 16.79
C HIS A 69 16.97 8.32 17.09
N GLY A 70 15.71 8.75 16.92
CA GLY A 70 15.26 10.12 17.18
C GLY A 70 15.85 11.19 16.24
N ARG A 71 16.51 10.81 15.15
CA ARG A 71 17.10 11.73 14.17
C ARG A 71 16.35 11.64 12.84
N TYR A 72 15.60 12.69 12.54
CA TYR A 72 14.76 12.77 11.37
C TYR A 72 15.09 14.01 10.54
N ASP A 73 15.01 13.85 9.22
CA ASP A 73 14.99 14.96 8.27
C ASP A 73 13.59 15.01 7.62
N TRP A 74 12.86 16.08 7.90
CA TRP A 74 11.52 16.28 7.43
C TRP A 74 11.39 17.35 6.35
N ASP A 75 12.49 17.98 5.91
CA ASP A 75 12.44 19.14 5.04
C ASP A 75 11.64 18.89 3.76
N HIS A 76 11.90 17.77 3.09
CA HIS A 76 11.13 17.38 1.91
C HIS A 76 9.66 17.08 2.22
N ALA A 77 9.41 16.35 3.30
CA ALA A 77 8.06 15.99 3.72
C ALA A 77 7.26 17.25 4.13
N ASP A 78 7.88 18.20 4.86
CA ASP A 78 7.27 19.48 5.23
C ASP A 78 6.83 20.27 4.00
N ALA A 79 7.70 20.34 2.97
CA ALA A 79 7.42 21.06 1.75
C ALA A 79 6.23 20.43 0.98
N VAL A 80 6.29 19.12 0.73
CA VAL A 80 5.24 18.40 -0.03
C VAL A 80 3.91 18.37 0.72
N LEU A 81 3.91 17.95 1.99
CA LEU A 81 2.70 17.87 2.80
C LEU A 81 2.10 19.25 3.09
N GLY A 82 2.94 20.29 3.28
CA GLY A 82 2.52 21.67 3.38
C GLY A 82 1.73 22.11 2.14
N ARG A 83 2.28 21.87 0.94
CA ARG A 83 1.61 22.16 -0.33
C ARG A 83 0.31 21.39 -0.51
N MET A 84 0.29 20.10 -0.12
CA MET A 84 -0.93 19.28 -0.15
C MET A 84 -2.01 19.88 0.76
N ARG A 85 -1.63 20.34 1.96
CA ARG A 85 -2.55 20.98 2.91
C ARG A 85 -3.14 22.25 2.34
N ASP A 86 -2.32 23.12 1.72
CA ASP A 86 -2.75 24.36 1.07
C ASP A 86 -3.76 24.10 -0.06
N TYR A 87 -3.59 23.01 -0.78
CA TYR A 87 -4.51 22.59 -1.86
C TYR A 87 -5.68 21.72 -1.38
N ASN A 88 -5.76 21.46 -0.08
CA ASN A 88 -6.75 20.57 0.51
C ASN A 88 -6.73 19.16 -0.13
N ILE A 89 -5.53 18.68 -0.48
CA ILE A 89 -5.26 17.31 -0.93
C ILE A 89 -5.03 16.45 0.31
N ILE A 90 -5.75 15.33 0.39
CA ILE A 90 -5.67 14.37 1.49
C ILE A 90 -4.53 13.38 1.18
N PRO A 91 -3.47 13.32 2.00
CA PRO A 91 -2.43 12.33 1.84
C PRO A 91 -2.93 10.95 2.28
N ILE A 92 -2.57 9.92 1.52
CA ILE A 92 -2.48 8.54 1.98
C ILE A 92 -0.99 8.32 2.25
N ALA A 93 -0.59 8.40 3.52
CA ALA A 93 0.82 8.39 3.90
C ALA A 93 1.42 6.98 3.75
N ASP A 94 2.23 6.79 2.71
CA ASP A 94 2.93 5.53 2.40
C ASP A 94 4.33 5.57 3.05
N LEU A 95 4.45 5.05 4.30
CA LEU A 95 5.62 5.27 5.13
C LEU A 95 6.80 4.35 4.82
N CYS A 96 6.55 3.17 4.23
CA CYS A 96 7.60 2.24 3.82
C CYS A 96 7.19 1.49 2.55
N ARG A 97 8.01 1.60 1.51
CA ARG A 97 7.82 0.88 0.25
C ARG A 97 9.13 0.29 -0.26
N LEU A 98 9.23 -1.05 -0.26
CA LEU A 98 10.33 -1.86 -0.81
C LEU A 98 11.74 -1.59 -0.25
N GLY A 99 11.90 -0.82 0.83
CA GLY A 99 13.24 -0.58 1.39
C GLY A 99 13.20 0.13 2.74
N VAL A 100 14.26 -0.01 3.50
CA VAL A 100 14.51 0.66 4.79
C VAL A 100 15.84 1.40 4.75
N PRO A 101 16.12 2.34 5.70
CA PRO A 101 17.41 3.03 5.80
C PRO A 101 18.58 2.06 5.96
N ASP A 102 19.75 2.43 5.43
CA ASP A 102 20.95 1.60 5.48
C ASP A 102 21.38 1.27 6.91
N TRP A 103 21.19 2.18 7.85
CA TRP A 103 21.54 1.96 9.26
C TRP A 103 20.63 0.93 9.97
N ILE A 104 19.42 0.67 9.45
CA ILE A 104 18.55 -0.44 9.88
C ILE A 104 19.01 -1.75 9.26
N GLY A 105 19.63 -1.69 8.09
CA GLY A 105 20.12 -2.82 7.33
C GLY A 105 19.06 -3.37 6.37
N ASN A 106 18.32 -4.39 6.78
CA ASN A 106 17.32 -5.06 5.95
C ASN A 106 16.20 -5.70 6.79
N PHE A 107 15.34 -6.49 6.16
CA PHE A 107 14.17 -7.09 6.82
C PHE A 107 14.50 -8.31 7.71
N GLN A 108 15.74 -8.77 7.71
CA GLN A 108 16.21 -9.81 8.64
C GLN A 108 16.54 -9.25 10.04
N ASN A 109 16.70 -7.91 10.17
CA ASN A 109 17.00 -7.27 11.44
C ASN A 109 15.80 -7.39 12.41
N PRO A 110 15.95 -8.05 13.57
CA PRO A 110 14.88 -8.22 14.55
C PRO A 110 14.41 -6.89 15.18
N GLU A 111 15.25 -5.84 15.20
CA GLU A 111 14.92 -4.52 15.72
C GLU A 111 14.12 -3.66 14.72
N MET A 112 14.06 -4.07 13.44
CA MET A 112 13.42 -3.30 12.37
C MET A 112 11.96 -2.95 12.71
N PRO A 113 11.10 -3.85 13.23
CA PRO A 113 9.72 -3.52 13.56
C PRO A 113 9.61 -2.35 14.56
N ARG A 114 10.41 -2.39 15.63
CA ARG A 114 10.41 -1.36 16.68
C ARG A 114 10.96 -0.03 16.16
N LEU A 115 12.04 -0.07 15.40
CA LEU A 115 12.65 1.12 14.80
C LEU A 115 11.69 1.81 13.84
N PHE A 116 11.01 1.03 13.01
CA PHE A 116 10.02 1.56 12.08
C PHE A 116 8.78 2.14 12.78
N ALA A 117 8.29 1.48 13.83
CA ALA A 117 7.18 1.99 14.64
C ALA A 117 7.48 3.35 15.26
N ALA A 118 8.73 3.54 15.77
CA ALA A 118 9.17 4.83 16.28
C ALA A 118 9.19 5.94 15.19
N TYR A 119 9.59 5.60 13.97
CA TYR A 119 9.51 6.52 12.82
C TYR A 119 8.05 6.89 12.49
N ALA A 120 7.16 5.89 12.45
CA ALA A 120 5.75 6.11 12.16
C ALA A 120 5.07 7.01 13.22
N ARG A 121 5.42 6.84 14.50
CA ARG A 121 4.99 7.73 15.57
C ARG A 121 5.48 9.15 15.37
N ALA A 122 6.77 9.34 15.11
CA ALA A 122 7.37 10.65 14.89
C ALA A 122 6.74 11.38 13.68
N PHE A 123 6.41 10.63 12.62
CA PHE A 123 5.65 11.16 11.49
C PHE A 123 4.25 11.62 11.91
N ALA A 124 3.50 10.80 12.64
CA ALA A 124 2.15 11.14 13.09
C ALA A 124 2.16 12.37 14.05
N GLU A 125 3.14 12.45 14.96
CA GLU A 125 3.31 13.60 15.87
C GLU A 125 3.64 14.88 15.11
N ARG A 126 4.43 14.82 14.03
CA ARG A 126 4.75 15.98 13.19
C ARG A 126 3.59 16.43 12.32
N TYR A 127 2.81 15.48 11.79
CA TYR A 127 1.69 15.74 10.89
C TYR A 127 0.35 15.23 11.46
N PRO A 128 -0.10 15.76 12.59
CA PRO A 128 -1.29 15.23 13.30
C PRO A 128 -2.59 15.39 12.52
N TRP A 129 -2.60 16.19 11.46
CA TRP A 129 -3.72 16.35 10.53
C TRP A 129 -3.82 15.22 9.48
N VAL A 130 -2.78 14.42 9.28
CA VAL A 130 -2.82 13.24 8.40
C VAL A 130 -3.66 12.16 9.05
N GLN A 131 -4.61 11.59 8.30
CA GLN A 131 -5.54 10.58 8.79
C GLN A 131 -5.44 9.24 8.08
N LEU A 132 -5.06 9.23 6.78
CA LEU A 132 -4.97 8.02 5.99
C LEU A 132 -3.52 7.56 5.87
N TYR A 133 -3.27 6.28 6.13
CA TYR A 133 -1.93 5.71 6.14
C TYR A 133 -1.87 4.38 5.41
N SER A 134 -0.76 4.11 4.73
CA SER A 134 -0.27 2.79 4.33
C SER A 134 1.07 2.59 5.06
N PRO A 135 1.10 2.06 6.29
CA PRO A 135 2.35 2.02 7.06
C PRO A 135 3.45 1.26 6.34
N VAL A 136 3.16 0.06 5.83
CA VAL A 136 4.08 -0.71 4.99
C VAL A 136 3.30 -1.24 3.79
N SER A 137 3.68 -0.83 2.60
CA SER A 137 3.00 -1.25 1.36
C SER A 137 3.58 -2.55 0.80
N THR A 138 2.71 -3.37 0.18
CA THR A 138 3.10 -4.58 -0.56
C THR A 138 4.02 -5.51 0.23
N ILE A 139 3.64 -5.81 1.47
CA ILE A 139 4.45 -6.60 2.42
C ILE A 139 4.83 -7.96 1.83
N PHE A 140 3.83 -8.71 1.29
CA PHE A 140 4.12 -10.02 0.73
C PHE A 140 5.13 -9.94 -0.42
N VAL A 141 4.93 -9.00 -1.35
CA VAL A 141 5.86 -8.83 -2.49
C VAL A 141 7.24 -8.42 -2.01
N THR A 142 7.33 -7.51 -1.05
CA THR A 142 8.60 -7.06 -0.46
C THR A 142 9.38 -8.22 0.16
N ALA A 143 8.75 -9.00 1.04
CA ALA A 143 9.37 -10.17 1.66
C ALA A 143 9.76 -11.23 0.63
N PHE A 144 8.87 -11.50 -0.33
CA PHE A 144 9.07 -12.53 -1.33
C PHE A 144 10.21 -12.21 -2.31
N THR A 145 10.28 -10.98 -2.79
CA THR A 145 11.35 -10.54 -3.70
C THR A 145 12.70 -10.38 -2.99
N SER A 146 12.69 -10.01 -1.72
CA SER A 146 13.90 -9.80 -0.91
C SER A 146 14.51 -11.10 -0.40
N ALA A 147 13.68 -12.03 0.09
CA ALA A 147 14.17 -13.16 0.87
C ALA A 147 13.79 -14.55 0.32
N LYS A 148 12.95 -14.62 -0.75
CA LYS A 148 12.62 -15.88 -1.43
C LYS A 148 13.13 -15.94 -2.86
N MET A 149 13.23 -14.78 -3.53
CA MET A 149 13.65 -14.71 -4.94
C MET A 149 15.05 -14.11 -5.14
N ALA A 150 15.70 -13.65 -4.10
CA ALA A 150 17.04 -13.03 -4.13
C ALA A 150 17.15 -11.86 -5.14
N LEU A 151 16.08 -11.05 -5.31
CA LEU A 151 16.06 -9.99 -6.32
C LEU A 151 16.47 -8.63 -5.77
N VAL A 152 16.11 -8.32 -4.51
CA VAL A 152 16.31 -7.00 -3.89
C VAL A 152 16.71 -7.14 -2.42
N ASN A 153 17.14 -6.04 -1.81
CA ASN A 153 17.47 -5.90 -0.39
C ASN A 153 18.49 -6.94 0.08
N GLU A 154 18.13 -7.84 0.99
CA GLU A 154 19.00 -8.90 1.51
C GLU A 154 19.36 -9.98 0.49
N ALA A 155 18.64 -10.08 -0.61
CA ALA A 155 18.86 -11.02 -1.71
C ALA A 155 19.05 -12.47 -1.26
N LEU A 156 18.17 -12.96 -0.36
CA LEU A 156 18.14 -14.34 0.13
C LEU A 156 17.10 -15.17 -0.65
N SER A 157 17.21 -16.52 -0.60
CA SER A 157 16.40 -17.41 -1.45
C SER A 157 15.88 -18.65 -0.75
N ASP A 158 15.55 -18.56 0.54
CA ASP A 158 15.05 -19.68 1.33
C ASP A 158 13.77 -19.33 2.11
N ASP A 159 13.04 -20.36 2.57
CA ASP A 159 11.76 -20.18 3.25
C ASP A 159 11.89 -19.53 4.63
N ARG A 160 12.97 -19.85 5.36
CA ARG A 160 13.21 -19.28 6.68
C ARG A 160 13.48 -17.77 6.60
N SER A 161 14.29 -17.36 5.65
CA SER A 161 14.55 -15.94 5.39
C SER A 161 13.30 -15.20 4.94
N PHE A 162 12.48 -15.84 4.08
CA PHE A 162 11.19 -15.29 3.67
C PHE A 162 10.23 -15.10 4.85
N VAL A 163 10.06 -16.12 5.69
CA VAL A 163 9.17 -16.02 6.87
C VAL A 163 9.70 -14.98 7.86
N THR A 164 11.03 -14.85 8.01
CA THR A 164 11.63 -13.82 8.84
C THR A 164 11.32 -12.41 8.31
N ALA A 165 11.53 -12.15 7.03
CA ALA A 165 11.19 -10.87 6.41
C ALA A 165 9.69 -10.57 6.51
N LEU A 166 8.84 -11.57 6.21
CA LEU A 166 7.39 -11.45 6.26
C LEU A 166 6.90 -11.05 7.66
N LYS A 167 7.34 -11.79 8.70
CA LYS A 167 6.90 -11.52 10.08
C LYS A 167 7.40 -10.17 10.59
N HIS A 168 8.63 -9.77 10.24
CA HIS A 168 9.16 -8.46 10.64
C HIS A 168 8.41 -7.31 9.95
N LEU A 169 8.12 -7.41 8.66
CA LEU A 169 7.32 -6.41 7.93
C LEU A 169 5.89 -6.32 8.45
N CYS A 170 5.25 -7.46 8.74
CA CYS A 170 3.92 -7.49 9.35
C CYS A 170 3.94 -6.89 10.76
N ALA A 171 4.95 -7.23 11.58
CA ALA A 171 5.10 -6.66 12.92
C ALA A 171 5.36 -5.15 12.87
N ALA A 172 6.21 -4.68 11.95
CA ALA A 172 6.46 -3.27 11.72
C ALA A 172 5.18 -2.51 11.35
N CYS A 173 4.36 -3.10 10.47
CA CYS A 173 3.07 -2.53 10.07
C CYS A 173 2.10 -2.43 11.26
N VAL A 174 1.92 -3.51 12.01
CA VAL A 174 1.00 -3.55 13.17
C VAL A 174 1.46 -2.62 14.28
N MET A 175 2.76 -2.62 14.62
CA MET A 175 3.32 -1.72 15.63
C MET A 175 3.21 -0.25 15.20
N ALA A 176 3.46 0.05 13.92
CA ALA A 176 3.27 1.40 13.39
C ALA A 176 1.80 1.85 13.48
N MET A 177 0.84 0.96 13.17
CA MET A 177 -0.59 1.27 13.37
C MET A 177 -0.89 1.60 14.83
N MET A 178 -0.35 0.83 15.79
CA MET A 178 -0.55 1.08 17.22
C MET A 178 0.00 2.46 17.62
N GLU A 179 1.24 2.77 17.24
CA GLU A 179 1.88 4.05 17.54
C GLU A 179 1.17 5.25 16.89
N ILE A 180 0.69 5.09 15.65
CA ILE A 180 -0.10 6.12 14.97
C ILE A 180 -1.43 6.34 15.70
N LEU A 181 -2.11 5.30 16.16
CA LEU A 181 -3.38 5.39 16.88
C LEU A 181 -3.25 6.10 18.24
N GLU A 182 -2.09 6.02 18.90
CA GLU A 182 -1.82 6.79 20.12
C GLU A 182 -1.82 8.32 19.85
N VAL A 183 -1.39 8.73 18.67
CA VAL A 183 -1.36 10.14 18.25
C VAL A 183 -2.66 10.54 17.57
N ARG A 184 -3.15 9.68 16.66
CA ARG A 184 -4.34 9.91 15.84
C ARG A 184 -5.33 8.76 15.96
N PRO A 185 -6.18 8.73 16.99
CA PRO A 185 -7.10 7.61 17.26
C PRO A 185 -8.14 7.35 16.17
N ASP A 186 -8.42 8.32 15.31
CA ASP A 186 -9.29 8.20 14.14
C ASP A 186 -8.50 7.95 12.84
N ALA A 187 -7.25 7.49 12.93
CA ALA A 187 -6.48 7.09 11.76
C ALA A 187 -7.15 5.90 11.06
N ILE A 188 -7.04 5.90 9.73
CA ILE A 188 -7.54 4.85 8.84
C ILE A 188 -6.35 4.29 8.07
N PHE A 189 -6.21 2.98 8.09
CA PHE A 189 -5.11 2.27 7.43
C PHE A 189 -5.58 1.61 6.13
N ILE A 190 -4.99 2.00 5.01
CA ILE A 190 -5.23 1.40 3.70
C ILE A 190 -4.08 0.45 3.44
N GLN A 191 -4.26 -0.83 3.75
CA GLN A 191 -3.22 -1.83 3.55
C GLN A 191 -3.20 -2.30 2.10
N SER A 192 -2.25 -1.79 1.33
CA SER A 192 -2.06 -2.11 -0.08
C SER A 192 -1.29 -3.42 -0.22
N GLU A 193 -1.93 -4.42 -0.81
CA GLU A 193 -1.34 -5.73 -1.10
C GLU A 193 -1.70 -6.21 -2.51
N ARG A 194 -0.82 -7.01 -3.08
CA ARG A 194 -1.02 -7.59 -4.41
C ARG A 194 -2.19 -8.57 -4.43
N ALA A 195 -3.25 -8.22 -5.17
CA ALA A 195 -4.34 -9.12 -5.48
C ALA A 195 -3.92 -10.04 -6.65
N ALA A 196 -3.44 -11.24 -6.31
CA ALA A 196 -2.89 -12.19 -7.28
C ALA A 196 -3.69 -13.49 -7.31
N TYR A 197 -3.52 -14.26 -8.40
CA TYR A 197 -3.99 -15.62 -8.50
C TYR A 197 -3.04 -16.48 -9.35
N PHE A 198 -2.89 -17.74 -8.98
CA PHE A 198 -2.00 -18.70 -9.62
C PHE A 198 -2.82 -19.87 -10.20
N HIS A 199 -2.74 -20.05 -11.51
CA HIS A 199 -3.40 -21.10 -12.27
C HIS A 199 -2.40 -22.22 -12.54
N ALA A 200 -2.78 -23.48 -12.27
CA ALA A 200 -1.97 -24.62 -12.69
C ALA A 200 -2.11 -24.84 -14.20
N ASP A 201 -1.01 -25.04 -14.90
CA ASP A 201 -0.99 -25.40 -16.32
C ASP A 201 -1.12 -26.92 -16.57
N SER A 202 -0.91 -27.72 -15.52
CA SER A 202 -1.00 -29.19 -15.58
C SER A 202 -1.39 -29.77 -14.22
N PRO A 203 -1.82 -31.03 -14.15
CA PRO A 203 -2.12 -31.69 -12.87
C PRO A 203 -0.95 -31.67 -11.88
N GLU A 204 0.29 -31.78 -12.36
CA GLU A 204 1.50 -31.79 -11.55
C GLU A 204 1.77 -30.42 -10.90
N ALA A 205 1.29 -29.33 -11.51
CA ALA A 205 1.46 -27.97 -11.02
C ALA A 205 0.39 -27.57 -9.98
N ILE A 206 -0.66 -28.35 -9.78
CA ILE A 206 -1.78 -28.00 -8.87
C ILE A 206 -1.28 -27.72 -7.45
N GLY A 207 -0.43 -28.59 -6.91
CA GLY A 207 0.08 -28.45 -5.54
C GLY A 207 0.84 -27.14 -5.31
N GLU A 208 1.71 -26.75 -6.26
CA GLU A 208 2.45 -25.49 -6.20
C GLU A 208 1.52 -24.26 -6.37
N ALA A 209 0.59 -24.33 -7.31
CA ALA A 209 -0.37 -23.23 -7.54
C ALA A 209 -1.25 -23.01 -6.30
N GLU A 210 -1.77 -24.07 -5.67
CA GLU A 210 -2.58 -23.96 -4.44
C GLU A 210 -1.76 -23.45 -3.26
N THR A 211 -0.49 -23.87 -3.12
CA THR A 211 0.42 -23.32 -2.11
C THR A 211 0.60 -21.81 -2.29
N LEU A 212 0.85 -21.34 -3.51
CA LEU A 212 0.99 -19.91 -3.82
C LEU A 212 -0.33 -19.15 -3.59
N ASN A 213 -1.48 -19.76 -3.90
CA ASN A 213 -2.80 -19.19 -3.63
C ASN A 213 -3.08 -19.08 -2.12
N ALA A 214 -2.60 -20.01 -1.30
CA ALA A 214 -2.67 -19.89 0.15
C ALA A 214 -1.70 -18.82 0.69
N MET A 215 -0.46 -18.80 0.18
CA MET A 215 0.57 -17.83 0.61
C MET A 215 0.20 -16.37 0.37
N ARG A 216 -0.58 -16.05 -0.67
CA ARG A 216 -0.96 -14.66 -1.01
C ARG A 216 -1.74 -13.95 0.09
N PHE A 217 -2.33 -14.67 1.04
CA PHE A 217 -3.09 -14.12 2.16
C PHE A 217 -2.24 -13.90 3.41
N LEU A 218 -1.03 -14.47 3.50
CA LEU A 218 -0.23 -14.51 4.73
C LEU A 218 -0.01 -13.13 5.37
N ALA A 219 0.35 -12.13 4.57
CA ALA A 219 0.60 -10.79 5.08
C ALA A 219 -0.67 -10.19 5.71
N LEU A 220 -1.78 -10.25 4.99
CA LEU A 220 -3.06 -9.70 5.45
C LEU A 220 -3.65 -10.50 6.61
N ASP A 221 -3.51 -11.84 6.61
CA ASP A 221 -3.94 -12.67 7.72
C ASP A 221 -3.25 -12.25 9.03
N LEU A 222 -1.92 -12.07 8.99
CA LEU A 222 -1.16 -11.64 10.16
C LEU A 222 -1.56 -10.22 10.60
N ILE A 223 -1.62 -9.26 9.68
CA ILE A 223 -1.94 -7.86 10.01
C ILE A 223 -3.35 -7.70 10.58
N TYR A 224 -4.32 -8.44 10.02
CA TYR A 224 -5.72 -8.31 10.46
C TYR A 224 -6.09 -9.23 11.62
N GLY A 225 -5.15 -10.08 12.10
CA GLY A 225 -5.40 -11.08 13.12
C GLY A 225 -6.40 -12.15 12.65
N HIS A 226 -6.32 -12.49 11.36
CA HIS A 226 -7.11 -13.57 10.77
C HIS A 226 -6.31 -14.87 10.80
N ARG A 227 -6.97 -15.97 11.18
CA ARG A 227 -6.29 -17.27 11.22
C ARG A 227 -5.86 -17.71 9.83
N VAL A 228 -4.58 -18.04 9.67
CA VAL A 228 -4.07 -18.67 8.46
C VAL A 228 -4.61 -20.11 8.32
N GLU A 229 -4.58 -20.64 7.12
CA GLU A 229 -4.92 -22.06 6.88
C GLU A 229 -3.92 -22.98 7.59
N SER A 230 -4.35 -24.19 7.98
CA SER A 230 -3.55 -25.10 8.79
C SER A 230 -2.17 -25.40 8.17
N GLY A 231 -2.11 -25.68 6.87
CA GLY A 231 -0.85 -25.91 6.16
C GLY A 231 0.09 -24.69 6.17
N MET A 232 -0.48 -23.47 6.10
CA MET A 232 0.29 -22.24 6.20
C MET A 232 0.75 -21.96 7.64
N TYR A 233 -0.01 -22.34 8.65
CA TYR A 233 0.42 -22.23 10.04
C TYR A 233 1.64 -23.12 10.31
N GLU A 234 1.61 -24.36 9.88
CA GLU A 234 2.75 -25.29 9.98
C GLU A 234 3.95 -24.74 9.20
N TYR A 235 3.74 -24.28 7.97
CA TYR A 235 4.79 -23.65 7.17
C TYR A 235 5.48 -22.47 7.88
N LEU A 236 4.72 -21.59 8.52
CA LEU A 236 5.26 -20.45 9.26
C LEU A 236 6.11 -20.91 10.45
N LEU A 237 5.64 -21.89 11.23
CA LEU A 237 6.38 -22.39 12.39
C LEU A 237 7.66 -23.14 11.99
N ASP A 238 7.58 -24.00 10.98
CA ASP A 238 8.73 -24.78 10.48
C ASP A 238 9.84 -23.86 9.94
N ASN A 239 9.45 -22.68 9.46
CA ASN A 239 10.35 -21.69 8.89
C ASN A 239 10.69 -20.49 9.82
N GLY A 240 10.50 -20.66 11.13
CA GLY A 240 11.09 -19.75 12.13
C GLY A 240 10.17 -18.69 12.71
N MET A 241 8.85 -18.77 12.48
CA MET A 241 7.89 -18.05 13.30
C MET A 241 7.64 -18.82 14.60
N THR A 242 7.66 -18.17 15.73
CA THR A 242 7.32 -18.78 17.01
C THR A 242 5.79 -18.76 17.23
N ARG A 243 5.29 -19.65 18.10
CA ARG A 243 3.88 -19.62 18.51
C ARG A 243 3.52 -18.30 19.22
N ALA A 244 4.44 -17.74 20.00
CA ALA A 244 4.21 -16.45 20.66
C ALA A 244 4.03 -15.31 19.66
N GLU A 245 4.88 -15.23 18.62
CA GLU A 245 4.73 -14.25 17.54
C GLU A 245 3.41 -14.41 16.81
N TYR A 246 3.03 -15.63 16.44
CA TYR A 246 1.75 -15.89 15.79
C TYR A 246 0.55 -15.48 16.66
N CYS A 247 0.55 -15.86 17.95
CA CYS A 247 -0.53 -15.50 18.89
C CYS A 247 -0.62 -13.98 19.05
N TRP A 248 0.49 -13.28 19.10
CA TRP A 248 0.51 -11.82 19.18
C TRP A 248 -0.25 -11.17 18.00
N PHE A 249 -0.01 -11.62 16.76
CA PHE A 249 -0.77 -11.15 15.61
C PHE A 249 -2.27 -11.42 15.76
N MET A 250 -2.64 -12.63 16.18
CA MET A 250 -4.05 -13.04 16.32
C MET A 250 -4.80 -12.25 17.41
N GLU A 251 -4.09 -11.76 18.40
CA GLU A 251 -4.66 -11.03 19.55
C GLU A 251 -4.71 -9.51 19.32
N THR A 252 -3.81 -8.95 18.51
CA THR A 252 -3.70 -7.49 18.33
C THR A 252 -4.91 -6.84 17.64
N ARG A 253 -5.48 -7.44 16.62
CA ARG A 253 -6.76 -7.09 15.95
C ARG A 253 -7.04 -5.60 15.74
N LEU A 254 -6.39 -4.99 14.75
CA LEU A 254 -6.60 -3.59 14.36
C LEU A 254 -7.49 -3.43 13.11
N SER A 255 -8.06 -4.51 12.59
CA SER A 255 -8.80 -4.52 11.32
C SER A 255 -9.96 -3.52 11.23
N ARG A 256 -10.57 -3.14 12.37
CA ARG A 256 -11.63 -2.11 12.43
C ARG A 256 -11.20 -0.72 11.93
N HIS A 257 -9.91 -0.43 11.91
CA HIS A 257 -9.34 0.81 11.39
C HIS A 257 -8.85 0.67 9.95
N CYS A 258 -9.08 -0.49 9.31
CA CYS A 258 -8.47 -0.84 8.04
C CYS A 258 -9.44 -0.80 6.87
N ILE A 259 -8.92 -0.39 5.72
CA ILE A 259 -9.45 -0.61 4.39
C ILE A 259 -8.53 -1.62 3.71
N LEU A 260 -9.10 -2.64 3.11
CA LEU A 260 -8.38 -3.61 2.31
C LEU A 260 -7.96 -2.97 0.99
N GLY A 261 -6.67 -2.73 0.81
CA GLY A 261 -6.09 -2.26 -0.44
C GLY A 261 -5.74 -3.43 -1.36
N THR A 262 -6.14 -3.35 -2.61
CA THR A 262 -5.89 -4.38 -3.61
C THR A 262 -5.18 -3.78 -4.81
N ASP A 263 -3.91 -4.19 -5.03
CA ASP A 263 -3.13 -3.82 -6.21
C ASP A 263 -3.37 -4.86 -7.29
N TYR A 264 -3.91 -4.46 -8.44
CA TYR A 264 -4.16 -5.38 -9.52
C TYR A 264 -3.63 -4.87 -10.87
N TYR A 265 -2.82 -5.70 -11.49
CA TYR A 265 -2.20 -5.48 -12.80
C TYR A 265 -2.41 -6.72 -13.67
N PRO A 266 -2.32 -6.64 -15.00
CA PRO A 266 -2.46 -7.82 -15.87
C PRO A 266 -1.52 -8.99 -15.53
N ALA A 267 -0.35 -8.67 -14.93
CA ALA A 267 0.65 -9.66 -14.54
C ALA A 267 0.38 -10.31 -13.17
N ASN A 268 -0.71 -9.97 -12.47
CA ASN A 268 -1.03 -10.53 -11.17
C ASN A 268 -1.62 -11.93 -11.26
N GLU A 269 -2.24 -12.27 -12.38
CA GLU A 269 -2.60 -13.65 -12.66
C GLU A 269 -1.46 -14.37 -13.38
N ARG A 270 -1.07 -15.52 -12.86
CA ARG A 270 0.07 -16.27 -13.39
C ARG A 270 -0.27 -17.72 -13.58
N ARG A 271 0.30 -18.34 -14.62
CA ARG A 271 0.29 -19.78 -14.83
C ARG A 271 1.54 -20.39 -14.24
N VAL A 272 1.39 -21.49 -13.54
CA VAL A 272 2.46 -22.28 -12.93
C VAL A 272 2.59 -23.57 -13.71
N ASP A 273 3.77 -23.86 -14.27
CA ASP A 273 4.03 -25.13 -14.95
C ASP A 273 4.53 -26.23 -13.98
N ALA A 274 4.69 -27.45 -14.49
CA ALA A 274 5.15 -28.59 -13.72
C ALA A 274 6.55 -28.44 -13.08
N GLN A 275 7.35 -27.49 -13.55
CA GLN A 275 8.67 -27.14 -13.02
C GLN A 275 8.63 -25.96 -12.04
N GLY A 276 7.45 -25.42 -11.75
CA GLY A 276 7.26 -24.27 -10.87
C GLY A 276 7.57 -22.91 -11.52
N ASN A 277 7.81 -22.86 -12.84
CA ASN A 277 8.00 -21.59 -13.53
C ASN A 277 6.67 -20.83 -13.63
N ARG A 278 6.75 -19.50 -13.54
CA ARG A 278 5.59 -18.61 -13.47
C ARG A 278 5.57 -17.64 -14.64
N LYS A 279 4.53 -17.72 -15.45
CA LYS A 279 4.32 -16.84 -16.61
C LYS A 279 3.03 -16.04 -16.43
N PRO A 280 2.94 -14.79 -16.94
CA PRO A 280 1.67 -14.06 -16.94
C PRO A 280 0.57 -14.90 -17.61
N ALA A 281 -0.62 -14.97 -16.97
CA ALA A 281 -1.79 -15.65 -17.52
C ALA A 281 -2.70 -14.69 -18.30
N GLY A 282 -2.48 -13.38 -18.14
CA GLY A 282 -3.48 -12.38 -18.48
C GLY A 282 -4.66 -12.45 -17.49
N GLU A 283 -5.70 -11.69 -17.75
CA GLU A 283 -6.91 -11.75 -16.92
C GLU A 283 -7.72 -13.01 -17.24
N THR A 284 -7.57 -14.04 -16.43
CA THR A 284 -8.34 -15.30 -16.53
C THR A 284 -9.56 -15.27 -15.61
N LEU A 285 -9.37 -14.91 -14.33
CA LEU A 285 -10.46 -14.64 -13.38
C LEU A 285 -10.90 -13.17 -13.43
N GLY A 286 -9.93 -12.27 -13.51
CA GLY A 286 -10.17 -10.84 -13.47
C GLY A 286 -10.27 -10.28 -12.04
N TYR A 287 -10.26 -8.94 -11.98
CA TYR A 287 -10.26 -8.21 -10.71
C TYR A 287 -11.48 -8.53 -9.83
N ASP A 288 -12.67 -8.65 -10.42
CA ASP A 288 -13.92 -8.88 -9.69
C ASP A 288 -13.88 -10.19 -8.89
N ASP A 289 -13.52 -11.30 -9.52
CA ASP A 289 -13.46 -12.61 -8.87
C ASP A 289 -12.37 -12.66 -7.80
N ILE A 290 -11.19 -12.08 -8.11
CA ILE A 290 -10.06 -12.10 -7.17
C ILE A 290 -10.38 -11.24 -5.94
N VAL A 291 -10.84 -10.01 -6.12
CA VAL A 291 -11.13 -9.12 -4.98
C VAL A 291 -12.31 -9.61 -4.15
N SER A 292 -13.25 -10.31 -4.77
CA SER A 292 -14.35 -10.95 -4.05
C SER A 292 -13.85 -12.00 -3.07
N GLN A 293 -12.82 -12.78 -3.43
CA GLN A 293 -12.19 -13.75 -2.51
C GLN A 293 -11.55 -13.05 -1.31
N TYR A 294 -10.82 -11.95 -1.53
CA TYR A 294 -10.24 -11.15 -0.45
C TYR A 294 -11.33 -10.54 0.45
N HIS A 295 -12.38 -9.96 -0.15
CA HIS A 295 -13.47 -9.40 0.64
C HIS A 295 -14.25 -10.47 1.42
N GLN A 296 -14.48 -11.65 0.85
CA GLN A 296 -15.12 -12.77 1.55
C GLN A 296 -14.32 -13.21 2.78
N ARG A 297 -12.98 -13.16 2.70
CA ARG A 297 -12.09 -13.53 3.80
C ARG A 297 -12.09 -12.52 4.92
N TYR A 298 -11.96 -11.22 4.62
CA TYR A 298 -11.69 -10.17 5.60
C TYR A 298 -12.90 -9.33 5.97
N ARG A 299 -13.90 -9.23 5.11
CA ARG A 299 -15.14 -8.45 5.31
C ARG A 299 -14.89 -6.96 5.58
N LEU A 300 -13.82 -6.41 5.03
CA LEU A 300 -13.45 -5.00 5.13
C LEU A 300 -13.93 -4.21 3.91
N PRO A 301 -14.09 -2.88 4.02
CA PRO A 301 -14.19 -2.02 2.84
C PRO A 301 -12.96 -2.20 1.96
N VAL A 302 -13.14 -2.09 0.64
CA VAL A 302 -12.07 -2.34 -0.35
C VAL A 302 -11.72 -1.05 -1.08
N MET A 303 -10.44 -0.82 -1.31
CA MET A 303 -9.94 0.19 -2.24
C MET A 303 -9.08 -0.48 -3.30
N HIS A 304 -9.32 -0.19 -4.57
CA HIS A 304 -8.39 -0.53 -5.64
C HIS A 304 -7.20 0.41 -5.56
N THR A 305 -6.11 -0.05 -4.95
CA THR A 305 -5.00 0.81 -4.52
C THR A 305 -3.93 1.04 -5.57
N GLU A 306 -3.79 0.14 -6.53
CA GLU A 306 -2.85 0.33 -7.65
C GLU A 306 -3.32 -0.42 -8.89
N THR A 307 -3.30 0.28 -10.04
CA THR A 307 -3.37 -0.32 -11.37
C THR A 307 -2.72 0.57 -12.41
N SER A 308 -2.10 -0.03 -13.40
CA SER A 308 -1.63 0.60 -14.63
C SER A 308 -1.17 -0.43 -15.66
N VAL A 309 -0.97 0.02 -16.88
CA VAL A 309 -0.27 -0.74 -17.94
C VAL A 309 0.57 0.22 -18.76
N PRO A 310 1.64 -0.25 -19.41
CA PRO A 310 2.42 0.56 -20.34
C PRO A 310 1.53 1.15 -21.45
N GLN A 311 1.83 2.40 -21.84
CA GLN A 311 1.04 3.16 -22.81
C GLN A 311 0.87 2.47 -24.17
N GLY A 312 1.87 1.69 -24.61
CA GLY A 312 1.96 1.27 -25.99
C GLY A 312 2.26 2.45 -26.94
N ILE A 313 2.30 2.20 -28.25
CA ILE A 313 2.70 3.20 -29.26
C ILE A 313 1.66 4.33 -29.38
N SER A 314 0.37 4.00 -29.35
CA SER A 314 -0.75 4.96 -29.51
C SER A 314 -1.29 5.53 -28.20
N GLY A 315 -0.89 4.99 -27.05
CA GLY A 315 -1.49 5.29 -25.77
C GLY A 315 -2.86 4.64 -25.53
N GLU A 316 -3.41 3.93 -26.49
CA GLU A 316 -4.73 3.30 -26.39
C GLU A 316 -4.76 2.16 -25.38
N ALA A 317 -3.66 1.43 -25.23
CA ALA A 317 -3.60 0.28 -24.32
C ALA A 317 -3.92 0.68 -22.88
N SER A 318 -3.33 1.76 -22.37
CA SER A 318 -3.57 2.25 -21.02
C SER A 318 -4.95 2.88 -20.85
N VAL A 319 -5.47 3.57 -21.86
CA VAL A 319 -6.83 4.12 -21.85
C VAL A 319 -7.86 2.98 -21.80
N ASN A 320 -7.71 1.96 -22.65
CA ASN A 320 -8.58 0.80 -22.67
C ASN A 320 -8.53 0.02 -21.34
N TRP A 321 -7.33 -0.11 -20.77
CA TRP A 321 -7.16 -0.72 -19.46
C TRP A 321 -7.86 0.07 -18.35
N LEU A 322 -7.73 1.39 -18.34
CA LEU A 322 -8.41 2.25 -17.37
C LEU A 322 -9.93 2.03 -17.38
N TRP A 323 -10.56 2.07 -18.58
CA TRP A 323 -12.00 1.89 -18.68
C TRP A 323 -12.45 0.48 -18.33
N LYS A 324 -11.64 -0.52 -18.66
CA LYS A 324 -11.89 -1.91 -18.28
C LYS A 324 -11.83 -2.09 -16.76
N GLU A 325 -10.77 -1.61 -16.12
CA GLU A 325 -10.63 -1.70 -14.66
C GLU A 325 -11.70 -0.88 -13.92
N TRP A 326 -12.09 0.26 -14.47
CA TRP A 326 -13.22 1.02 -13.93
C TRP A 326 -14.51 0.23 -14.01
N ALA A 327 -14.79 -0.43 -15.15
CA ALA A 327 -15.94 -1.29 -15.29
C ALA A 327 -15.91 -2.49 -14.33
N ASN A 328 -14.72 -3.08 -14.09
CA ASN A 328 -14.53 -4.12 -13.09
C ASN A 328 -14.78 -3.59 -11.66
N ALA A 329 -14.30 -2.41 -11.33
CA ALA A 329 -14.57 -1.73 -10.06
C ALA A 329 -16.08 -1.51 -9.81
N LEU A 330 -16.81 -1.08 -10.83
CA LEU A 330 -18.26 -0.94 -10.75
C LEU A 330 -18.97 -2.29 -10.57
N ARG A 331 -18.48 -3.35 -11.22
CA ARG A 331 -19.01 -4.71 -11.06
C ARG A 331 -18.81 -5.22 -9.65
N VAL A 332 -17.59 -5.09 -9.10
CA VAL A 332 -17.25 -5.40 -7.70
C VAL A 332 -18.25 -4.74 -6.74
N ARG A 333 -18.51 -3.45 -6.95
CA ARG A 333 -19.44 -2.69 -6.13
C ARG A 333 -20.89 -3.19 -6.29
N ASN A 334 -21.33 -3.46 -7.53
CA ASN A 334 -22.67 -3.97 -7.81
C ASN A 334 -22.90 -5.37 -7.23
N ASN A 335 -21.84 -6.16 -7.07
CA ASN A 335 -21.86 -7.47 -6.41
C ASN A 335 -21.87 -7.36 -4.86
N GLY A 336 -21.99 -6.14 -4.31
CA GLY A 336 -22.16 -5.91 -2.88
C GLY A 336 -20.86 -5.77 -2.10
N VAL A 337 -19.69 -5.73 -2.75
CA VAL A 337 -18.42 -5.41 -2.11
C VAL A 337 -18.34 -3.89 -1.88
N PRO A 338 -18.12 -3.42 -0.64
CA PRO A 338 -18.05 -1.99 -0.33
C PRO A 338 -16.76 -1.36 -0.87
N LEU A 339 -16.72 -1.11 -2.17
CA LEU A 339 -15.59 -0.46 -2.83
C LEU A 339 -15.63 1.06 -2.56
N VAL A 340 -14.59 1.59 -1.90
CA VAL A 340 -14.51 2.98 -1.43
C VAL A 340 -13.52 3.85 -2.22
N GLY A 341 -12.69 3.26 -3.09
CA GLY A 341 -11.73 4.03 -3.86
C GLY A 341 -11.12 3.29 -5.05
N PHE A 342 -10.54 4.07 -5.96
CA PHE A 342 -9.86 3.60 -7.16
C PHE A 342 -8.64 4.47 -7.45
N THR A 343 -7.49 3.86 -7.69
CA THR A 343 -6.21 4.55 -7.87
C THR A 343 -5.56 4.14 -9.19
N TRP A 344 -5.24 5.11 -10.04
CA TRP A 344 -4.22 4.90 -11.06
C TRP A 344 -2.84 5.20 -10.46
N PHE A 345 -1.94 4.24 -10.52
CA PHE A 345 -0.59 4.33 -9.98
C PHE A 345 0.46 3.93 -11.03
N PRO A 346 1.50 4.74 -11.21
CA PRO A 346 1.84 5.99 -10.52
C PRO A 346 1.35 7.27 -11.24
N LEU A 347 1.59 8.42 -10.60
CA LEU A 347 1.36 9.74 -11.22
C LEU A 347 2.31 9.99 -12.39
N ILE A 348 3.61 9.74 -12.18
CA ILE A 348 4.70 9.91 -13.14
C ILE A 348 5.21 8.53 -13.56
N ASP A 349 5.70 8.40 -14.78
CA ASP A 349 6.34 7.18 -15.28
C ASP A 349 7.38 6.64 -14.29
N GLN A 350 7.60 5.34 -14.30
CA GLN A 350 8.63 4.66 -13.49
C GLN A 350 9.92 4.48 -14.28
N VAL A 351 11.03 4.29 -13.56
CA VAL A 351 12.34 3.99 -14.13
C VAL A 351 12.85 2.66 -13.56
N GLY A 352 13.43 1.80 -14.41
CA GLY A 352 14.03 0.53 -14.01
C GLY A 352 13.07 -0.64 -13.87
N TRP A 353 11.76 -0.42 -13.88
CA TRP A 353 10.76 -1.48 -13.86
C TRP A 353 10.52 -2.09 -15.23
N ASP A 354 10.39 -3.41 -15.31
CA ASP A 354 9.97 -4.07 -16.56
C ASP A 354 8.43 -4.19 -16.65
N GLU A 355 7.94 -4.61 -17.82
CA GLU A 355 6.50 -4.78 -18.08
C GLU A 355 5.85 -5.86 -17.20
N ALA A 356 6.65 -6.75 -16.63
CA ALA A 356 6.19 -7.77 -15.69
C ALA A 356 6.23 -7.29 -14.21
N GLY A 357 6.50 -5.98 -13.97
CA GLY A 357 6.61 -5.40 -12.64
C GLY A 357 7.83 -5.91 -11.87
N ARG A 358 8.97 -6.07 -12.55
CA ARG A 358 10.24 -6.48 -11.93
C ARG A 358 11.27 -5.38 -12.08
N LEU A 359 11.98 -5.07 -11.00
CA LEU A 359 13.19 -4.27 -11.06
C LEU A 359 14.35 -5.15 -11.54
N LYS A 360 15.10 -4.66 -12.52
CA LYS A 360 16.29 -5.36 -13.03
C LYS A 360 17.48 -4.43 -13.00
N PRO A 361 18.61 -4.84 -12.39
CA PRO A 361 19.83 -4.03 -12.30
C PRO A 361 20.31 -3.54 -13.66
N GLU A 362 20.22 -4.40 -14.68
CA GLU A 362 20.62 -4.08 -16.06
C GLU A 362 19.73 -3.04 -16.76
N ASN A 363 18.57 -2.72 -16.18
CA ASN A 363 17.60 -1.78 -16.76
C ASN A 363 17.66 -0.38 -16.13
N VAL A 364 18.42 -0.21 -15.04
CA VAL A 364 18.49 1.07 -14.33
C VAL A 364 19.83 1.75 -14.65
N PRO A 365 19.87 3.04 -15.00
CA PRO A 365 18.77 4.04 -14.97
C PRO A 365 18.01 4.22 -16.29
N ASP A 366 18.28 3.43 -17.33
CA ASP A 366 17.94 3.81 -18.71
C ASP A 366 16.54 3.35 -19.17
N ARG A 367 15.91 2.42 -18.46
CA ARG A 367 14.61 1.91 -18.89
C ARG A 367 13.46 2.68 -18.26
N ILE A 368 12.77 3.46 -19.08
CA ILE A 368 11.50 4.09 -18.73
C ILE A 368 10.37 3.07 -18.90
N ASN A 369 9.58 2.88 -17.86
CA ASN A 369 8.30 2.18 -17.91
C ASN A 369 7.16 3.21 -18.03
N PRO A 370 6.54 3.36 -19.20
CA PRO A 370 5.60 4.45 -19.49
C PRO A 370 4.19 4.13 -18.97
N VAL A 371 4.01 4.03 -17.68
CA VAL A 371 2.75 3.68 -16.97
C VAL A 371 2.07 4.85 -16.29
N GLY A 372 2.76 6.00 -16.17
CA GLY A 372 2.26 7.18 -15.46
C GLY A 372 1.09 7.87 -16.18
N LEU A 373 0.34 8.66 -15.40
CA LEU A 373 -0.62 9.64 -15.96
C LEU A 373 0.11 10.77 -16.69
N TYR A 374 1.34 11.03 -16.28
CA TYR A 374 2.28 11.97 -16.89
C TYR A 374 3.62 11.28 -17.19
N ASP A 375 4.32 11.77 -18.21
CA ASP A 375 5.66 11.32 -18.52
C ASP A 375 6.73 11.98 -17.61
N LEU A 376 8.01 11.60 -17.79
CA LEU A 376 9.11 12.19 -17.01
C LEU A 376 9.30 13.70 -17.24
N GLN A 377 8.78 14.25 -18.34
CA GLN A 377 8.75 15.68 -18.63
C GLN A 377 7.52 16.39 -18.06
N ARG A 378 6.65 15.64 -17.35
CA ARG A 378 5.36 16.12 -16.76
C ARG A 378 4.32 16.48 -17.83
N LYS A 379 4.48 15.96 -19.04
CA LYS A 379 3.46 16.07 -20.06
C LYS A 379 2.39 15.01 -19.84
N ARG A 380 1.14 15.45 -19.79
CA ARG A 380 0.00 14.55 -19.57
C ARG A 380 -0.16 13.57 -20.74
N ARG A 381 -0.37 12.31 -20.40
CA ARG A 381 -0.60 11.22 -21.33
C ARG A 381 -2.09 11.06 -21.63
N PRO A 382 -2.48 10.36 -22.72
CA PRO A 382 -3.90 10.09 -23.02
C PRO A 382 -4.66 9.45 -21.85
N VAL A 383 -4.03 8.55 -21.11
CA VAL A 383 -4.65 7.95 -19.91
C VAL A 383 -4.87 8.98 -18.79
N GLY A 384 -4.01 9.99 -18.69
CA GLY A 384 -4.18 11.11 -17.75
C GLY A 384 -5.41 11.95 -18.09
N ASP A 385 -5.67 12.20 -19.38
CA ASP A 385 -6.90 12.86 -19.85
C ASP A 385 -8.15 12.02 -19.56
N ALA A 386 -8.06 10.71 -19.83
CA ALA A 386 -9.16 9.77 -19.55
C ALA A 386 -9.45 9.67 -18.05
N TYR A 387 -8.41 9.61 -17.20
CA TYR A 387 -8.56 9.55 -15.73
C TYR A 387 -9.17 10.85 -15.17
N ARG A 388 -8.74 12.00 -15.67
CA ARG A 388 -9.35 13.29 -15.34
C ARG A 388 -10.82 13.35 -15.72
N GLN A 389 -11.18 12.83 -16.90
CA GLN A 389 -12.58 12.72 -17.33
C GLN A 389 -13.35 11.80 -16.40
N LEU A 390 -12.82 10.62 -16.07
CA LEU A 390 -13.43 9.67 -15.15
C LEU A 390 -13.73 10.32 -13.79
N ILE A 391 -12.76 11.01 -13.19
CA ILE A 391 -12.94 11.70 -11.92
C ILE A 391 -14.08 12.74 -12.03
N ARG A 392 -14.09 13.56 -13.08
CA ARG A 392 -15.09 14.61 -13.27
C ARG A 392 -16.49 14.01 -13.37
N ASP A 393 -16.64 12.93 -14.14
CA ASP A 393 -17.95 12.38 -14.49
C ASP A 393 -18.53 11.52 -13.34
N TRP A 394 -17.67 10.89 -12.52
CA TRP A 394 -18.09 9.91 -11.51
C TRP A 394 -18.02 10.35 -10.07
N ARG A 395 -17.18 11.33 -9.71
CA ARG A 395 -16.97 11.75 -8.30
C ARG A 395 -18.24 12.16 -7.56
N HIS A 396 -19.27 12.62 -8.28
CA HIS A 396 -20.55 13.04 -7.71
C HIS A 396 -21.61 11.94 -7.73
N LEU A 397 -21.43 10.92 -8.57
CA LEU A 397 -22.39 9.83 -8.77
C LEU A 397 -22.15 8.65 -7.82
N LEU A 398 -20.98 8.56 -7.24
CA LEU A 398 -20.62 7.53 -6.29
C LEU A 398 -20.56 8.15 -4.89
N PRO A 399 -21.66 8.21 -4.15
CA PRO A 399 -21.54 8.50 -2.72
C PRO A 399 -20.66 7.41 -2.13
N ALA A 400 -19.55 7.77 -1.46
CA ALA A 400 -18.92 6.83 -0.59
C ALA A 400 -20.02 6.38 0.36
N GLN A 401 -20.30 5.09 0.39
CA GLN A 401 -21.26 4.59 1.33
C GLN A 401 -20.64 4.86 2.71
N SER A 402 -21.07 5.94 3.35
CA SER A 402 -20.65 6.35 4.70
C SER A 402 -20.86 5.25 5.73
N VAL A 403 -21.65 4.24 5.39
CA VAL A 403 -21.89 3.02 6.15
C VAL A 403 -20.65 2.12 6.21
N CYS A 404 -19.68 2.26 5.29
CA CYS A 404 -18.52 1.37 5.22
C CYS A 404 -17.31 1.88 6.00
N LEU A 405 -17.23 3.18 6.26
CA LEU A 405 -16.18 3.77 7.07
C LEU A 405 -16.79 4.12 8.43
N LEU A 406 -16.33 3.44 9.47
CA LEU A 406 -16.73 3.73 10.86
C LEU A 406 -16.31 5.14 11.31
N LEU A 407 -15.34 5.73 10.62
CA LEU A 407 -14.76 7.03 10.94
C LEU A 407 -14.87 7.97 9.73
N PRO A 408 -15.33 9.21 9.90
CA PRO A 408 -15.39 10.19 8.83
C PRO A 408 -13.97 10.64 8.44
N ILE A 409 -13.74 10.81 7.14
CA ILE A 409 -12.52 11.45 6.64
C ILE A 409 -12.63 12.95 6.89
N VAL A 410 -11.59 13.54 7.50
CA VAL A 410 -11.48 14.97 7.82
C VAL A 410 -10.57 15.63 6.77
N LEU A 411 -11.04 16.71 6.16
CA LEU A 411 -10.22 17.47 5.23
C LEU A 411 -9.04 18.13 5.96
N PRO A 412 -7.86 18.27 5.31
CA PRO A 412 -6.71 18.96 5.90
C PRO A 412 -7.00 20.38 6.38
N SER A 413 -7.88 21.11 5.66
CA SER A 413 -8.34 22.46 6.03
C SER A 413 -9.33 22.49 7.19
N GLU A 414 -9.95 21.36 7.53
CA GLU A 414 -10.92 21.23 8.62
C GLU A 414 -10.29 20.65 9.89
N TYR A 415 -8.99 20.32 9.84
CA TYR A 415 -8.29 19.84 11.02
C TYR A 415 -8.17 20.94 12.08
N ASP A 416 -8.76 20.69 13.24
CA ASP A 416 -8.72 21.55 14.40
C ASP A 416 -8.19 20.76 15.61
N GLU A 417 -7.07 21.21 16.20
CA GLU A 417 -6.39 20.53 17.29
C GLU A 417 -7.28 20.37 18.55
N PRO A 418 -8.03 21.38 19.01
CA PRO A 418 -8.97 21.22 20.13
C PRO A 418 -10.04 20.15 19.86
N MET A 419 -10.58 20.06 18.65
CA MET A 419 -11.54 19.01 18.28
C MET A 419 -10.88 17.64 18.19
N ALA A 420 -9.66 17.57 17.62
CA ALA A 420 -8.89 16.33 17.56
C ALA A 420 -8.59 15.80 18.98
N GLN A 421 -8.23 16.67 19.92
CA GLN A 421 -8.00 16.29 21.31
C GLN A 421 -9.27 15.75 21.98
N ARG A 422 -10.43 16.40 21.80
CA ARG A 422 -11.72 15.88 22.30
C ARG A 422 -12.10 14.54 21.71
N ARG A 423 -11.85 14.34 20.40
CA ARG A 423 -12.04 13.05 19.75
C ARG A 423 -11.11 11.99 20.33
N ARG A 424 -9.84 12.29 20.55
CA ARG A 424 -8.88 11.41 21.24
C ARG A 424 -9.43 10.96 22.59
N GLU A 425 -9.87 11.88 23.44
CA GLU A 425 -10.44 11.57 24.76
C GLU A 425 -11.67 10.65 24.68
N ILE A 426 -12.58 10.90 23.72
CA ILE A 426 -13.78 10.08 23.52
C ILE A 426 -13.38 8.69 23.01
N ILE A 427 -12.51 8.59 22.03
CA ILE A 427 -12.08 7.31 21.44
C ILE A 427 -11.30 6.50 22.48
N HIS A 428 -10.37 7.11 23.21
CA HIS A 428 -9.68 6.44 24.31
C HIS A 428 -10.64 5.92 25.37
N ARG A 429 -11.65 6.69 25.74
CA ARG A 429 -12.65 6.26 26.75
C ARG A 429 -13.48 5.05 26.31
N TYR A 430 -13.84 4.96 25.02
CA TYR A 430 -14.77 3.94 24.53
C TYR A 430 -14.12 2.79 23.78
N TYR A 431 -12.92 2.98 23.20
CA TYR A 431 -12.30 2.05 22.28
C TYR A 431 -10.86 1.64 22.65
N ALA A 432 -10.18 2.38 23.54
CA ALA A 432 -8.84 1.98 23.98
C ALA A 432 -8.92 0.64 24.73
N ARG A 433 -8.14 -0.33 24.30
CA ARG A 433 -7.87 -1.51 25.13
C ARG A 433 -7.09 -1.04 26.35
N ARG A 434 -7.39 -1.59 27.52
CA ARG A 434 -6.57 -1.35 28.68
C ARG A 434 -5.15 -1.88 28.42
N PRO A 435 -4.09 -1.21 28.86
CA PRO A 435 -2.72 -1.71 28.73
C PRO A 435 -2.55 -3.16 29.19
N GLU A 436 -3.31 -3.56 30.22
CA GLU A 436 -3.34 -4.91 30.77
C GLU A 436 -3.99 -5.96 29.85
N ASP A 437 -4.80 -5.53 28.87
CA ASP A 437 -5.47 -6.39 27.88
C ASP A 437 -4.65 -6.52 26.59
N MET A 438 -3.49 -5.87 26.48
CA MET A 438 -2.63 -5.97 25.32
C MET A 438 -1.72 -7.20 25.42
N PRO A 439 -1.58 -7.98 24.33
CA PRO A 439 -0.68 -9.12 24.34
C PRO A 439 0.79 -8.68 24.50
N THR A 440 1.57 -9.47 25.23
CA THR A 440 3.02 -9.24 25.34
C THR A 440 3.65 -9.24 23.97
N ASN A 441 4.35 -8.14 23.63
CA ASN A 441 4.98 -7.98 22.31
C ASN A 441 6.26 -8.83 22.20
N PRO A 442 6.30 -9.87 21.36
CA PRO A 442 7.48 -10.72 21.21
C PRO A 442 8.57 -10.11 20.30
N PHE A 443 8.27 -8.97 19.65
CA PHE A 443 9.20 -8.28 18.73
C PHE A 443 10.01 -7.16 19.42
N GLY A 444 10.08 -7.17 20.73
CA GLY A 444 10.82 -6.20 21.53
C GLY A 444 9.95 -5.01 21.95
N GLY A 445 9.93 -4.71 23.21
CA GLY A 445 9.31 -3.56 23.86
C GLY A 445 10.33 -2.81 24.69
#